data_f0e4933bd01a93ac4351d1c652955d1f
#
_entry.id   f0e4933bd01a93ac4351d1c652955d1f
#
_cell.length_a   1.000
_cell.length_b   1.000
_cell.length_c   1.000
_cell.angle_alpha   90.00
_cell.angle_beta   90.00
_cell.angle_gamma   90.00
#
_symmetry.space_group_name_H-M   'P 1'
#
loop_
_entity.id
_entity.type
_entity.pdbx_description
1 polymer ?
#
loop_
_entity_poly.entity_id
_entity_poly.type
_entity_poly.pdbx_seq_one_letter_code
_entity_poly.pdbx_strand_id
1 'polypeptide(L)'
;IQSIVQVAKNFGGVEHRIEFVREIDGVKWYNDSIATSPTRVIAGLNSFNQKLIVIAGGYDKKIPFEPLAEPVNKNVKILILLGATADKIEKAVTESPLYPESGLKIVRVKTLEEAVLTAQKMAEKGDVVTLSPACTSFDLYPNFEARGRHFKRLVNEL
;
A
#
# COMPACT_ATOMS: atom_id res chain seq x y z
N ILE A 1 -26.87 15.69 7.16
CA ILE A 1 -25.44 15.75 6.82
C ILE A 1 -24.58 15.36 8.02
N GLN A 2 -24.84 15.90 9.22
CA GLN A 2 -24.11 15.54 10.43
C GLN A 2 -24.28 14.07 10.80
N SER A 3 -25.49 13.51 10.63
CA SER A 3 -25.75 12.10 10.95
C SER A 3 -25.01 11.14 10.01
N ILE A 4 -24.84 11.49 8.75
CA ILE A 4 -24.09 10.68 7.77
C ILE A 4 -22.60 10.68 8.12
N VAL A 5 -22.03 11.83 8.45
CA VAL A 5 -20.62 11.96 8.85
C VAL A 5 -20.36 11.21 10.15
N GLN A 6 -21.29 11.30 11.12
CA GLN A 6 -21.14 10.62 12.41
C GLN A 6 -21.27 9.10 12.26
N VAL A 7 -22.18 8.60 11.42
CA VAL A 7 -22.33 7.19 11.12
C VAL A 7 -21.05 6.66 10.44
N ALA A 8 -20.50 7.40 9.48
CA ALA A 8 -19.26 7.02 8.81
C ALA A 8 -18.07 6.94 9.78
N LYS A 9 -17.96 7.89 10.71
CA LYS A 9 -16.92 7.89 11.75
C LYS A 9 -17.09 6.74 12.73
N ASN A 10 -18.34 6.47 13.15
CA ASN A 10 -18.63 5.42 14.10
C ASN A 10 -18.55 4.03 13.49
N PHE A 11 -18.78 3.92 12.18
CA PHE A 11 -18.73 2.64 11.47
C PHE A 11 -17.29 2.16 11.25
N GLY A 12 -16.27 3.06 11.31
CA GLY A 12 -14.88 2.71 11.14
C GLY A 12 -14.50 2.22 9.75
N GLY A 13 -15.44 2.30 8.79
CA GLY A 13 -15.23 1.78 7.43
C GLY A 13 -15.32 0.26 7.35
N VAL A 14 -14.82 -0.30 6.25
CA VAL A 14 -14.79 -1.74 6.00
C VAL A 14 -13.39 -2.25 6.31
N GLU A 15 -13.31 -3.34 7.08
CA GLU A 15 -12.03 -3.96 7.41
C GLU A 15 -11.26 -4.32 6.13
N HIS A 16 -9.95 -4.06 6.12
CA HIS A 16 -9.01 -4.29 5.02
C HIS A 16 -9.22 -3.41 3.77
N ARG A 17 -10.15 -2.45 3.81
CA ARG A 17 -10.37 -1.50 2.71
C ARG A 17 -10.06 -0.09 3.16
N ILE A 18 -8.85 0.39 2.83
CA ILE A 18 -8.35 1.72 3.23
C ILE A 18 -8.66 1.94 4.72
N GLU A 19 -8.42 0.91 5.50
CA GLU A 19 -8.74 0.88 6.93
C GLU A 19 -7.65 1.62 7.70
N PHE A 20 -8.05 2.68 8.42
CA PHE A 20 -7.11 3.40 9.29
C PHE A 20 -6.70 2.49 10.45
N VAL A 21 -5.39 2.30 10.65
CA VAL A 21 -4.86 1.46 11.72
C VAL A 21 -4.48 2.30 12.92
N ARG A 22 -3.53 3.22 12.74
CA ARG A 22 -3.12 4.16 13.80
C ARG A 22 -2.22 5.25 13.23
N GLU A 23 -2.00 6.29 14.03
CA GLU A 23 -1.03 7.35 13.75
C GLU A 23 0.13 7.21 14.74
N ILE A 24 1.35 7.25 14.22
CA ILE A 24 2.57 7.14 15.03
C ILE A 24 3.53 8.24 14.58
N ASP A 25 3.90 9.12 15.52
CA ASP A 25 4.84 10.22 15.23
C ASP A 25 4.43 11.08 14.02
N GLY A 26 3.13 11.30 13.87
CA GLY A 26 2.58 12.07 12.77
C GLY A 26 2.47 11.33 11.45
N VAL A 27 2.72 10.01 11.43
CA VAL A 27 2.56 9.15 10.26
C VAL A 27 1.30 8.31 10.42
N LYS A 28 0.40 8.38 9.43
CA LYS A 28 -0.85 7.61 9.43
C LYS A 28 -0.68 6.32 8.65
N TRP A 29 -1.15 5.22 9.23
CA TRP A 29 -1.03 3.88 8.65
C TRP A 29 -2.40 3.33 8.26
N TYR A 30 -2.50 2.84 7.03
CA TYR A 30 -3.74 2.30 6.47
C TYR A 30 -3.56 0.88 5.96
N ASN A 31 -4.58 0.06 6.18
CA ASN A 31 -4.64 -1.32 5.70
C ASN A 31 -5.60 -1.42 4.52
N ASP A 32 -5.07 -1.65 3.33
CA ASP A 32 -5.87 -1.87 2.12
C ASP A 32 -5.54 -3.25 1.53
N SER A 33 -5.44 -4.26 2.40
CA SER A 33 -5.06 -5.61 2.01
C SER A 33 -6.05 -6.24 1.00
N ILE A 34 -7.29 -5.75 0.95
CA ILE A 34 -8.28 -6.21 -0.02
C ILE A 34 -7.94 -5.76 -1.45
N ALA A 35 -7.05 -4.79 -1.62
CA ALA A 35 -6.63 -4.30 -2.94
C ALA A 35 -5.69 -5.32 -3.62
N THR A 36 -6.28 -6.39 -4.13
CA THR A 36 -5.58 -7.54 -4.71
C THR A 36 -5.42 -7.45 -6.23
N SER A 37 -5.69 -6.29 -6.81
CA SER A 37 -5.53 -6.04 -8.24
C SER A 37 -5.05 -4.60 -8.48
N PRO A 38 -4.40 -4.32 -9.62
CA PRO A 38 -3.98 -2.96 -9.96
C PRO A 38 -5.13 -1.94 -9.93
N THR A 39 -6.31 -2.30 -10.44
CA THR A 39 -7.47 -1.40 -10.46
C THR A 39 -7.86 -0.93 -9.06
N ARG A 40 -7.85 -1.84 -8.09
CA ARG A 40 -8.20 -1.50 -6.70
C ARG A 40 -7.15 -0.63 -6.04
N VAL A 41 -5.88 -0.87 -6.34
CA VAL A 41 -4.79 -0.02 -5.83
C VAL A 41 -4.93 1.40 -6.37
N ILE A 42 -5.22 1.56 -7.66
CA ILE A 42 -5.41 2.88 -8.26
C ILE A 42 -6.51 3.65 -7.54
N ALA A 43 -7.64 2.99 -7.27
CA ALA A 43 -8.74 3.61 -6.52
C ALA A 43 -8.28 4.06 -5.13
N GLY A 44 -7.51 3.23 -4.44
CA GLY A 44 -6.95 3.57 -3.13
C GLY A 44 -5.99 4.75 -3.17
N LEU A 45 -5.08 4.77 -4.15
CA LEU A 45 -4.14 5.89 -4.33
C LEU A 45 -4.87 7.22 -4.54
N ASN A 46 -5.97 7.19 -5.28
CA ASN A 46 -6.77 8.38 -5.57
C ASN A 46 -7.60 8.86 -4.37
N SER A 47 -7.66 8.08 -3.30
CA SER A 47 -8.39 8.45 -2.08
C SER A 47 -7.63 9.43 -1.19
N PHE A 48 -6.37 9.70 -1.50
CA PHE A 48 -5.52 10.59 -0.71
C PHE A 48 -5.09 11.80 -1.54
N ASN A 49 -4.84 12.92 -0.85
CA ASN A 49 -4.44 14.18 -1.48
C ASN A 49 -2.93 14.44 -1.35
N GLN A 50 -2.14 13.39 -1.21
CA GLN A 50 -0.69 13.50 -1.07
C GLN A 50 -0.04 12.25 -1.62
N LYS A 51 1.28 12.32 -1.87
CA LYS A 51 2.05 11.14 -2.25
C LYS A 51 2.21 10.22 -1.05
N LEU A 52 2.11 8.92 -1.31
CA LEU A 52 2.05 7.88 -0.29
C LEU A 52 3.34 7.06 -0.22
N ILE A 53 3.54 6.39 0.90
CA ILE A 53 4.47 5.27 1.03
C ILE A 53 3.62 4.02 0.89
N VAL A 54 3.89 3.21 -0.13
CA VAL A 54 3.06 2.05 -0.49
C VAL A 54 3.86 0.77 -0.35
N ILE A 55 3.29 -0.20 0.35
CA ILE A 55 3.80 -1.57 0.43
C ILE A 55 2.98 -2.41 -0.53
N ALA A 56 3.64 -3.01 -1.53
CA ALA A 56 2.96 -3.76 -2.58
C ALA A 56 3.72 -5.03 -2.96
N GLY A 57 3.03 -5.93 -3.65
CA GLY A 57 3.55 -7.19 -4.10
C GLY A 57 2.85 -8.38 -3.48
N GLY A 58 3.09 -9.56 -4.01
CA GLY A 58 2.50 -10.80 -3.54
C GLY A 58 2.50 -11.86 -4.63
N TYR A 59 1.45 -12.68 -4.65
CA TYR A 59 1.31 -13.79 -5.57
C TYR A 59 1.06 -13.30 -7.01
N ASP A 60 1.67 -13.99 -7.98
CA ASP A 60 1.56 -13.63 -9.39
C ASP A 60 0.39 -14.37 -10.07
N LYS A 61 -0.71 -13.66 -10.30
CA LYS A 61 -1.87 -14.16 -11.04
C LYS A 61 -1.72 -14.01 -12.55
N LYS A 62 -0.56 -13.58 -13.04
CA LYS A 62 -0.34 -13.30 -14.46
C LYS A 62 -1.18 -12.13 -14.98
N ILE A 63 -1.51 -11.18 -14.12
CA ILE A 63 -2.21 -9.95 -14.48
C ILE A 63 -1.17 -8.89 -14.82
N PRO A 64 -1.37 -8.05 -15.87
CA PRO A 64 -0.42 -7.01 -16.22
C PRO A 64 -0.39 -5.89 -15.16
N PHE A 65 0.83 -5.38 -14.86
CA PHE A 65 1.03 -4.30 -13.90
C PHE A 65 1.23 -2.93 -14.58
N GLU A 66 1.27 -2.88 -15.89
CA GLU A 66 1.43 -1.64 -16.65
C GLU A 66 0.41 -0.56 -16.27
N PRO A 67 -0.86 -0.90 -15.96
CA PRO A 67 -1.83 0.11 -15.50
C PRO A 67 -1.42 0.86 -14.23
N LEU A 68 -0.52 0.29 -13.42
CA LEU A 68 -0.01 0.94 -12.22
C LEU A 68 1.05 2.00 -12.50
N ALA A 69 1.67 1.95 -13.68
CA ALA A 69 2.86 2.76 -13.96
C ALA A 69 2.63 4.26 -13.75
N GLU A 70 1.61 4.82 -14.36
CA GLU A 70 1.30 6.25 -14.24
C GLU A 70 0.80 6.63 -12.85
N PRO A 71 -0.21 5.94 -12.28
CA PRO A 71 -0.70 6.28 -10.94
C PRO A 71 0.37 6.20 -9.85
N VAL A 72 1.24 5.19 -9.91
CA VAL A 72 2.31 5.04 -8.92
C VAL A 72 3.32 6.18 -9.05
N ASN A 73 3.75 6.49 -10.26
CA ASN A 73 4.71 7.59 -10.47
C ASN A 73 4.15 8.94 -10.05
N LYS A 74 2.83 9.13 -10.12
CA LYS A 74 2.18 10.39 -9.72
C LYS A 74 1.86 10.48 -8.24
N ASN A 75 1.52 9.35 -7.60
CA ASN A 75 0.90 9.35 -6.27
C ASN A 75 1.73 8.66 -5.18
N VAL A 76 2.90 8.11 -5.50
CA VAL A 76 3.72 7.38 -4.53
C VAL A 76 5.10 8.02 -4.43
N LYS A 77 5.57 8.26 -3.22
CA LYS A 77 6.93 8.76 -2.99
C LYS A 77 7.92 7.63 -2.71
N ILE A 78 7.47 6.57 -2.05
CA ILE A 78 8.29 5.39 -1.74
C ILE A 78 7.43 4.15 -2.00
N LEU A 79 7.95 3.27 -2.85
CA LEU A 79 7.31 2.00 -3.17
C LEU A 79 8.16 0.87 -2.59
N ILE A 80 7.59 0.16 -1.62
CA ILE A 80 8.26 -0.96 -0.95
C ILE A 80 7.68 -2.24 -1.51
N LEU A 81 8.52 -3.05 -2.15
CA LEU A 81 8.09 -4.24 -2.88
C LEU A 81 8.56 -5.53 -2.23
N LEU A 82 7.67 -6.50 -2.16
CA LEU A 82 7.97 -7.84 -1.68
C LEU A 82 7.19 -8.89 -2.48
N GLY A 83 7.59 -10.15 -2.33
CA GLY A 83 6.88 -11.26 -2.95
C GLY A 83 7.28 -11.54 -4.39
N ALA A 84 6.57 -12.50 -5.00
CA ALA A 84 6.91 -13.02 -6.32
C ALA A 84 6.75 -12.00 -7.45
N THR A 85 5.92 -10.98 -7.26
CA THR A 85 5.63 -9.97 -8.30
C THR A 85 6.51 -8.73 -8.22
N ALA A 86 7.40 -8.64 -7.25
CA ALA A 86 8.20 -7.44 -7.04
C ALA A 86 8.95 -7.00 -8.31
N ASP A 87 9.60 -7.93 -9.02
CA ASP A 87 10.31 -7.61 -10.27
C ASP A 87 9.40 -7.04 -11.34
N LYS A 88 8.21 -7.62 -11.50
CA LYS A 88 7.26 -7.20 -12.52
C LYS A 88 6.68 -5.82 -12.23
N ILE A 89 6.36 -5.54 -10.97
CA ILE A 89 5.84 -4.23 -10.58
C ILE A 89 6.93 -3.17 -10.78
N GLU A 90 8.15 -3.44 -10.32
CA GLU A 90 9.26 -2.51 -10.50
C GLU A 90 9.51 -2.21 -11.97
N LYS A 91 9.52 -3.24 -12.82
CA LYS A 91 9.71 -3.07 -14.26
C LYS A 91 8.62 -2.18 -14.86
N ALA A 92 7.36 -2.46 -14.57
CA ALA A 92 6.24 -1.66 -15.09
C ALA A 92 6.36 -0.19 -14.70
N VAL A 93 6.71 0.07 -13.44
CA VAL A 93 6.81 1.43 -12.90
C VAL A 93 8.03 2.17 -13.47
N THR A 94 9.19 1.52 -13.53
CA THR A 94 10.43 2.15 -13.99
C THR A 94 10.49 2.36 -15.51
N GLU A 95 9.74 1.57 -16.27
CA GLU A 95 9.65 1.75 -17.73
C GLU A 95 8.70 2.88 -18.14
N SER A 96 7.94 3.45 -17.17
CA SER A 96 7.08 4.59 -17.46
C SER A 96 7.89 5.83 -17.86
N PRO A 97 7.43 6.60 -18.86
CA PRO A 97 8.07 7.89 -19.21
C PRO A 97 8.07 8.88 -18.04
N LEU A 98 7.19 8.71 -17.07
CA LEU A 98 7.10 9.57 -15.89
C LEU A 98 8.16 9.28 -14.83
N TYR A 99 8.74 8.08 -14.84
CA TYR A 99 9.63 7.62 -13.77
C TYR A 99 10.86 8.51 -13.57
N PRO A 100 11.58 8.95 -14.61
CA PRO A 100 12.82 9.72 -14.41
C PRO A 100 12.63 11.01 -13.59
N GLU A 101 11.46 11.64 -13.69
CA GLU A 101 11.18 12.91 -13.00
C GLU A 101 10.23 12.75 -11.81
N SER A 102 9.80 11.53 -11.50
CA SER A 102 8.80 11.27 -10.46
C SER A 102 9.33 11.48 -9.04
N GLY A 103 10.63 11.31 -8.84
CA GLY A 103 11.22 11.29 -7.51
C GLY A 103 10.91 10.04 -6.71
N LEU A 104 10.27 9.06 -7.32
CA LEU A 104 9.88 7.80 -6.68
C LEU A 104 11.11 7.00 -6.25
N LYS A 105 11.12 6.55 -4.99
CA LYS A 105 12.12 5.62 -4.48
C LYS A 105 11.50 4.23 -4.42
N ILE A 106 12.26 3.22 -4.84
CA ILE A 106 11.82 1.82 -4.81
C ILE A 106 12.75 1.04 -3.89
N VAL A 107 12.18 0.31 -2.94
CA VAL A 107 12.92 -0.49 -1.97
C VAL A 107 12.42 -1.93 -2.04
N ARG A 108 13.35 -2.89 -2.03
CA ARG A 108 13.03 -4.32 -2.01
C ARG A 108 13.19 -4.88 -0.62
N VAL A 109 12.20 -5.64 -0.15
CA VAL A 109 12.24 -6.33 1.13
C VAL A 109 11.79 -7.78 0.96
N LYS A 110 12.03 -8.61 1.96
CA LYS A 110 11.69 -10.04 1.89
C LYS A 110 10.40 -10.39 2.62
N THR A 111 10.04 -9.62 3.65
CA THR A 111 8.88 -9.93 4.51
C THR A 111 8.05 -8.69 4.76
N LEU A 112 6.80 -8.90 5.17
CA LEU A 112 5.92 -7.80 5.55
C LEU A 112 6.45 -7.06 6.79
N GLU A 113 7.04 -7.80 7.72
CA GLU A 113 7.69 -7.21 8.90
C GLU A 113 8.79 -6.23 8.50
N GLU A 114 9.66 -6.66 7.59
CA GLU A 114 10.72 -5.83 7.03
C GLU A 114 10.16 -4.59 6.33
N ALA A 115 9.05 -4.77 5.58
CA ALA A 115 8.39 -3.68 4.89
C ALA A 115 7.86 -2.62 5.86
N VAL A 116 7.23 -3.04 6.95
CA VAL A 116 6.70 -2.13 7.96
C VAL A 116 7.83 -1.36 8.64
N LEU A 117 8.92 -2.04 9.01
CA LEU A 117 10.07 -1.39 9.63
C LEU A 117 10.77 -0.41 8.67
N THR A 118 10.87 -0.77 7.41
CA THR A 118 11.45 0.09 6.37
C THR A 118 10.58 1.35 6.18
N ALA A 119 9.25 1.17 6.11
CA ALA A 119 8.33 2.29 5.99
C ALA A 119 8.45 3.24 7.18
N GLN A 120 8.51 2.69 8.40
CA GLN A 120 8.67 3.50 9.61
C GLN A 120 9.96 4.31 9.58
N LYS A 121 11.06 3.69 9.18
CA LYS A 121 12.37 4.32 9.13
C LYS A 121 12.42 5.46 8.10
N MET A 122 11.75 5.29 6.97
CA MET A 122 11.80 6.24 5.86
C MET A 122 10.72 7.31 5.93
N ALA A 123 9.66 7.09 6.69
CA ALA A 123 8.55 8.03 6.79
C ALA A 123 8.92 9.29 7.56
N GLU A 124 8.35 10.41 7.12
CA GLU A 124 8.49 11.70 7.77
C GLU A 124 7.14 12.12 8.32
N LYS A 125 7.14 13.03 9.31
CA LYS A 125 5.90 13.56 9.87
C LYS A 125 4.99 14.10 8.77
N GLY A 126 3.73 13.68 8.78
CA GLY A 126 2.75 14.03 7.76
C GLY A 126 2.58 12.98 6.68
N ASP A 127 3.47 11.99 6.62
CA ASP A 127 3.37 10.92 5.63
C ASP A 127 2.22 9.95 5.93
N VAL A 128 1.78 9.28 4.88
CA VAL A 128 0.79 8.21 4.95
C VAL A 128 1.42 6.93 4.40
N VAL A 129 1.34 5.85 5.17
CA VAL A 129 1.79 4.52 4.75
C VAL A 129 0.56 3.65 4.52
N THR A 130 0.50 2.98 3.38
CA THR A 130 -0.59 2.05 3.08
C THR A 130 -0.07 0.71 2.59
N LEU A 131 -0.68 -0.36 3.10
CA LEU A 131 -0.54 -1.68 2.50
C LEU A 131 -1.55 -1.77 1.37
N SER A 132 -1.07 -1.70 0.13
CA SER A 132 -1.90 -1.76 -1.09
C SER A 132 -1.24 -2.75 -2.04
N PRO A 133 -1.46 -4.05 -1.85
CA PRO A 133 -0.59 -5.08 -2.43
C PRO A 133 -0.64 -5.22 -3.95
N ALA A 134 -1.76 -4.88 -4.59
CA ALA A 134 -2.01 -5.12 -6.02
C ALA A 134 -2.03 -6.60 -6.41
N CYS A 135 -1.84 -7.49 -5.44
CA CYS A 135 -1.68 -8.92 -5.64
C CYS A 135 -2.44 -9.70 -4.57
N THR A 136 -2.81 -10.93 -4.89
CA THR A 136 -3.32 -11.83 -3.86
C THR A 136 -2.20 -12.23 -2.90
N SER A 137 -2.59 -12.79 -1.77
CA SER A 137 -1.69 -13.11 -0.67
C SER A 137 -1.14 -14.54 -0.70
N PHE A 138 -1.52 -15.35 -1.69
CA PHE A 138 -1.33 -16.81 -1.64
C PHE A 138 0.11 -17.30 -1.63
N ASP A 139 1.10 -16.43 -1.85
CA ASP A 139 2.52 -16.79 -1.71
C ASP A 139 2.98 -16.82 -0.25
N LEU A 140 2.44 -15.93 0.60
CA LEU A 140 2.87 -15.78 2.00
C LEU A 140 1.76 -15.98 3.02
N TYR A 141 0.50 -15.85 2.61
CA TYR A 141 -0.67 -15.91 3.51
C TYR A 141 -1.79 -16.72 2.86
N PRO A 142 -2.66 -17.37 3.66
CA PRO A 142 -3.79 -18.13 3.11
C PRO A 142 -4.85 -17.26 2.44
N ASN A 143 -4.96 -15.98 2.83
CA ASN A 143 -5.94 -15.04 2.27
C ASN A 143 -5.53 -13.60 2.58
N PHE A 144 -6.25 -12.62 1.99
CA PHE A 144 -5.94 -11.21 2.20
C PHE A 144 -6.24 -10.75 3.64
N GLU A 145 -7.20 -11.37 4.30
CA GLU A 145 -7.55 -11.06 5.68
C GLU A 145 -6.41 -11.39 6.62
N ALA A 146 -5.77 -12.55 6.45
CA ALA A 146 -4.61 -12.93 7.26
C ALA A 146 -3.45 -11.95 7.06
N ARG A 147 -3.20 -11.54 5.83
CA ARG A 147 -2.18 -10.52 5.52
C ARG A 147 -2.51 -9.19 6.17
N GLY A 148 -3.75 -8.75 6.08
CA GLY A 148 -4.19 -7.50 6.68
C GLY A 148 -4.10 -7.50 8.20
N ARG A 149 -4.48 -8.61 8.86
CA ARG A 149 -4.35 -8.76 10.30
C ARG A 149 -2.89 -8.75 10.75
N HIS A 150 -2.01 -9.42 10.01
CA HIS A 150 -0.59 -9.40 10.30
C HIS A 150 -0.03 -7.98 10.18
N PHE A 151 -0.39 -7.27 9.13
CA PHE A 151 0.01 -5.88 8.94
C PHE A 151 -0.43 -5.00 10.12
N LYS A 152 -1.70 -5.09 10.53
CA LYS A 152 -2.23 -4.31 11.66
C LYS A 152 -1.48 -4.63 12.95
N ARG A 153 -1.20 -5.90 13.20
CA ARG A 153 -0.43 -6.30 14.38
C ARG A 153 0.97 -5.70 14.37
N LEU A 154 1.66 -5.77 13.22
CA LEU A 154 3.01 -5.21 13.10
C LEU A 154 3.01 -3.69 13.32
N VAL A 155 2.03 -2.99 12.77
CA VAL A 155 1.89 -1.54 12.96
C VAL A 155 1.61 -1.21 14.43
N ASN A 156 0.76 -1.99 15.09
CA ASN A 156 0.41 -1.76 16.49
C ASN A 156 1.54 -2.10 17.46
N GLU A 157 2.55 -2.82 17.01
CA GLU A 157 3.74 -3.15 17.80
C GLU A 157 4.89 -2.14 17.61
N LEU A 158 4.73 -1.14 16.76
CA LEU A 158 5.76 -0.10 16.52
C LEU A 158 5.98 0.84 17.70
#